data_22be27c8c2468a4495f291e88de5e40a
#
_entry.id   22be27c8c2468a4495f291e88de5e40a
#
_cell.length_a   1.000
_cell.length_b   1.000
_cell.length_c   1.000
_cell.angle_alpha   90.00
_cell.angle_beta   90.00
_cell.angle_gamma   90.00
#
_symmetry.space_group_name_H-M   'P 1'
#
loop_
_entity.id
_entity.type
_entity.pdbx_description
1 polymer ?
#
loop_
_entity_poly.entity_id
_entity_poly.type
_entity_poly.pdbx_seq_one_letter_code
_entity_poly.pdbx_strand_id
1 'polypeptide(L)'
;MTSVEDALDRPLGAVLAGGAATRMGGTKATVDLAGRPLIAYPLAALAEAGLEGIVIAKPGTDLPTVGVSVIQEPAEPSHPLLGVTTALQRSGDRSVVVLPCDAPFVTRATVDLLVRAGAPAVTSAGERLHPLIAHYPPDALPGLSSAIERGDSATSAIEALAPVVLELSEREAFNVNTPDDLAYAASIVTRAL
;
A
#
# COMPACT_ATOMS: atom_id res chain seq x y z
N MET A 1 21.76 2.53 17.46
CA MET A 1 22.14 1.48 16.47
C MET A 1 21.16 0.34 16.68
N THR A 2 20.17 0.22 15.81
CA THR A 2 19.22 -0.92 15.81
C THR A 2 20.02 -2.15 15.41
N SER A 3 19.92 -3.25 16.16
CA SER A 3 20.61 -4.49 15.80
C SER A 3 20.03 -5.08 14.52
N VAL A 4 20.80 -5.90 13.80
CA VAL A 4 20.33 -6.58 12.57
C VAL A 4 19.13 -7.49 12.88
N GLU A 5 19.05 -8.06 14.10
CA GLU A 5 17.94 -8.86 14.60
C GLU A 5 16.65 -8.02 14.76
N ASP A 6 16.74 -6.79 15.32
CA ASP A 6 15.59 -5.88 15.41
C ASP A 6 15.03 -5.47 14.03
N ALA A 7 15.87 -5.45 12.98
CA ALA A 7 15.44 -5.12 11.62
C ALA A 7 14.69 -6.28 10.94
N LEU A 8 15.01 -7.54 11.28
CA LEU A 8 14.35 -8.73 10.76
C LEU A 8 12.98 -8.98 11.41
N ASP A 9 12.76 -8.46 12.60
CA ASP A 9 11.48 -8.58 13.34
C ASP A 9 10.44 -7.52 12.91
N ARG A 10 10.85 -6.50 12.12
CA ARG A 10 9.94 -5.45 11.67
C ARG A 10 9.24 -5.83 10.36
N PRO A 11 7.98 -5.42 10.16
CA PRO A 11 7.29 -5.61 8.90
C PRO A 11 8.09 -5.04 7.71
N LEU A 12 7.95 -5.66 6.54
CA LEU A 12 8.35 -5.04 5.28
C LEU A 12 7.24 -4.07 4.85
N GLY A 13 7.62 -2.86 4.42
CA GLY A 13 6.68 -1.91 3.82
C GLY A 13 6.59 -2.12 2.30
N ALA A 14 5.39 -2.24 1.74
CA ALA A 14 5.20 -2.41 0.31
C ALA A 14 4.24 -1.34 -0.25
N VAL A 15 4.71 -0.55 -1.23
CA VAL A 15 3.86 0.37 -1.98
C VAL A 15 3.44 -0.28 -3.29
N LEU A 16 2.13 -0.42 -3.50
CA LEU A 16 1.56 -1.04 -4.70
C LEU A 16 1.35 0.02 -5.80
N ALA A 17 2.08 -0.11 -6.90
CA ALA A 17 2.06 0.81 -8.05
C ALA A 17 1.48 0.18 -9.34
N GLY A 18 0.86 -1.00 -9.25
CA GLY A 18 0.32 -1.75 -10.39
C GLY A 18 -0.98 -1.21 -10.99
N GLY A 19 -1.58 -0.17 -10.44
CA GLY A 19 -2.85 0.40 -10.92
C GLY A 19 -2.69 1.23 -12.20
N ALA A 20 -3.44 0.89 -13.26
CA ALA A 20 -3.49 1.68 -14.49
C ALA A 20 -4.25 2.99 -14.28
N ALA A 21 -3.59 4.13 -14.52
CA ALA A 21 -4.22 5.46 -14.50
C ALA A 21 -4.79 5.82 -15.88
N THR A 22 -5.64 4.97 -16.44
CA THR A 22 -6.22 5.18 -17.79
C THR A 22 -6.95 6.52 -17.94
N ARG A 23 -7.47 7.09 -16.84
CA ARG A 23 -8.17 8.38 -16.82
C ARG A 23 -7.27 9.59 -16.60
N MET A 24 -6.00 9.41 -16.23
CA MET A 24 -5.04 10.47 -15.92
C MET A 24 -3.87 10.54 -16.92
N GLY A 25 -3.93 9.77 -18.01
CA GLY A 25 -2.95 9.84 -19.11
C GLY A 25 -1.58 9.24 -18.82
N GLY A 26 -1.44 8.41 -17.78
CA GLY A 26 -0.15 7.80 -17.41
C GLY A 26 -0.29 6.81 -16.25
N THR A 27 0.80 6.51 -15.58
CA THR A 27 0.78 5.73 -14.32
C THR A 27 0.52 6.66 -13.14
N LYS A 28 -0.36 6.27 -12.22
CA LYS A 28 -0.65 7.05 -11.00
C LYS A 28 0.60 7.40 -10.20
N ALA A 29 1.58 6.51 -10.20
CA ALA A 29 2.82 6.65 -9.45
C ALA A 29 3.63 7.91 -9.82
N THR A 30 3.60 8.33 -11.10
CA THR A 30 4.36 9.48 -11.64
C THR A 30 3.59 10.79 -11.59
N VAL A 31 2.30 10.78 -11.26
CA VAL A 31 1.49 12.00 -11.21
C VAL A 31 2.06 12.97 -10.19
N ASP A 32 2.28 14.22 -10.59
CA ASP A 32 2.77 15.27 -9.70
C ASP A 32 1.66 15.74 -8.74
N LEU A 33 1.96 15.72 -7.45
CA LEU A 33 1.15 16.31 -6.39
C LEU A 33 2.02 17.31 -5.61
N ALA A 34 1.80 18.60 -5.82
CA ALA A 34 2.54 19.67 -5.14
C ALA A 34 4.07 19.55 -5.27
N GLY A 35 4.57 19.24 -6.46
CA GLY A 35 6.00 19.14 -6.77
C GLY A 35 6.65 17.81 -6.41
N ARG A 36 5.87 16.79 -6.03
CA ARG A 36 6.34 15.43 -5.69
C ARG A 36 5.52 14.37 -6.43
N PRO A 37 6.12 13.30 -6.95
CA PRO A 37 5.35 12.20 -7.53
C PRO A 37 4.47 11.54 -6.46
N LEU A 38 3.26 11.14 -6.85
CA LEU A 38 2.24 10.62 -5.91
C LEU A 38 2.74 9.45 -5.07
N ILE A 39 3.52 8.53 -5.65
CA ILE A 39 4.13 7.39 -4.95
C ILE A 39 5.08 7.81 -3.81
N ALA A 40 5.65 9.01 -3.87
CA ALA A 40 6.60 9.47 -2.85
C ALA A 40 5.96 9.70 -1.47
N TYR A 41 4.64 9.90 -1.41
CA TYR A 41 3.91 10.11 -0.15
C TYR A 41 3.83 8.83 0.69
N PRO A 42 3.28 7.70 0.19
CA PRO A 42 3.27 6.46 0.97
C PRO A 42 4.67 5.91 1.22
N LEU A 43 5.64 6.10 0.32
CA LEU A 43 7.04 5.73 0.57
C LEU A 43 7.64 6.53 1.73
N ALA A 44 7.35 7.83 1.82
CA ALA A 44 7.78 8.65 2.95
C ALA A 44 7.15 8.18 4.27
N ALA A 45 5.85 7.85 4.28
CA ALA A 45 5.16 7.33 5.47
C ALA A 45 5.82 6.03 5.99
N LEU A 46 6.20 5.09 5.11
CA LEU A 46 6.93 3.88 5.49
C LEU A 46 8.31 4.20 6.05
N ALA A 47 9.08 5.06 5.38
CA ALA A 47 10.42 5.46 5.79
C ALA A 47 10.42 6.18 7.15
N GLU A 48 9.47 7.11 7.37
CA GLU A 48 9.29 7.83 8.62
C GLU A 48 8.90 6.90 9.78
N ALA A 49 8.15 5.82 9.49
CA ALA A 49 7.86 4.76 10.46
C ALA A 49 9.05 3.82 10.68
N GLY A 50 10.15 3.99 9.94
CA GLY A 50 11.36 3.18 10.05
C GLY A 50 11.22 1.78 9.46
N LEU A 51 10.32 1.58 8.50
CA LEU A 51 10.17 0.33 7.77
C LEU A 51 11.08 0.32 6.53
N GLU A 52 11.66 -0.84 6.23
CA GLU A 52 12.25 -1.10 4.93
C GLU A 52 11.13 -1.07 3.87
N GLY A 53 11.29 -0.23 2.83
CA GLY A 53 10.29 -0.08 1.78
C GLY A 53 10.66 -0.82 0.49
N ILE A 54 9.66 -1.38 -0.18
CA ILE A 54 9.73 -1.85 -1.58
C ILE A 54 8.56 -1.30 -2.39
N VAL A 55 8.71 -1.27 -3.71
CA VAL A 55 7.62 -0.98 -4.65
C VAL A 55 7.26 -2.25 -5.39
N ILE A 56 5.97 -2.57 -5.45
CA ILE A 56 5.42 -3.65 -6.27
C ILE A 56 4.74 -3.01 -7.48
N ALA A 57 5.15 -3.41 -8.68
CA ALA A 57 4.63 -2.83 -9.92
C ALA A 57 4.46 -3.89 -11.02
N LYS A 58 3.54 -3.67 -11.95
CA LYS A 58 3.41 -4.51 -13.15
C LYS A 58 4.59 -4.26 -14.11
N PRO A 59 4.96 -5.25 -14.95
CA PRO A 59 5.92 -5.03 -16.02
C PRO A 59 5.54 -3.83 -16.88
N GLY A 60 6.51 -2.96 -17.17
CA GLY A 60 6.29 -1.77 -18.00
C GLY A 60 5.60 -0.59 -17.30
N THR A 61 5.33 -0.68 -15.98
CA THR A 61 4.84 0.48 -15.21
C THR A 61 5.92 1.56 -15.21
N ASP A 62 5.55 2.76 -15.65
CA ASP A 62 6.42 3.94 -15.55
C ASP A 62 6.49 4.39 -14.09
N LEU A 63 7.71 4.48 -13.56
CA LEU A 63 7.98 4.86 -12.16
C LEU A 63 9.02 5.99 -12.12
N PRO A 64 8.87 6.94 -11.20
CA PRO A 64 9.94 7.89 -10.91
C PRO A 64 11.10 7.15 -10.21
N THR A 65 12.25 7.81 -10.07
CA THR A 65 13.34 7.29 -9.24
C THR A 65 12.88 7.24 -7.77
N VAL A 66 12.72 6.03 -7.22
CA VAL A 66 12.09 5.83 -5.89
C VAL A 66 13.09 5.54 -4.75
N GLY A 67 14.35 5.26 -5.05
CA GLY A 67 15.38 5.00 -4.03
C GLY A 67 15.21 3.71 -3.22
N VAL A 68 14.25 2.86 -3.58
CA VAL A 68 13.97 1.54 -2.98
C VAL A 68 13.88 0.47 -4.06
N SER A 69 13.94 -0.80 -3.66
CA SER A 69 13.82 -1.92 -4.61
C SER A 69 12.44 -1.96 -5.27
N VAL A 70 12.42 -2.15 -6.58
CA VAL A 70 11.20 -2.37 -7.36
C VAL A 70 11.10 -3.85 -7.72
N ILE A 71 9.99 -4.46 -7.34
CA ILE A 71 9.69 -5.87 -7.59
C ILE A 71 8.53 -5.93 -8.59
N GLN A 72 8.67 -6.75 -9.61
CA GLN A 72 7.60 -6.95 -10.59
C GLN A 72 6.61 -8.01 -10.09
N GLU A 73 5.33 -7.65 -10.07
CA GLU A 73 4.23 -8.61 -9.93
C GLU A 73 3.90 -9.25 -11.29
N PRO A 74 3.29 -10.45 -11.36
CA PRO A 74 2.79 -11.02 -12.60
C PRO A 74 1.81 -10.07 -13.32
N ALA A 75 1.83 -10.09 -14.66
CA ALA A 75 0.89 -9.28 -15.45
C ALA A 75 -0.55 -9.72 -15.25
N GLU A 76 -0.75 -11.03 -15.08
CA GLU A 76 -2.06 -11.69 -14.89
C GLU A 76 -2.01 -12.64 -13.67
N PRO A 77 -3.17 -12.89 -13.03
CA PRO A 77 -4.48 -12.28 -13.29
C PRO A 77 -4.52 -10.81 -12.84
N SER A 78 -5.43 -10.01 -13.41
CA SER A 78 -5.66 -8.64 -12.94
C SER A 78 -6.47 -8.67 -11.64
N HIS A 79 -5.77 -8.68 -10.49
CA HIS A 79 -6.41 -8.75 -9.18
C HIS A 79 -5.71 -7.82 -8.16
N PRO A 80 -6.47 -7.07 -7.32
CA PRO A 80 -5.86 -6.12 -6.36
C PRO A 80 -4.89 -6.78 -5.37
N LEU A 81 -5.13 -8.04 -4.97
CA LEU A 81 -4.28 -8.77 -4.02
C LEU A 81 -3.01 -9.35 -4.65
N LEU A 82 -2.82 -9.27 -5.99
CA LEU A 82 -1.63 -9.82 -6.63
C LEU A 82 -0.36 -9.12 -6.14
N GLY A 83 -0.40 -7.79 -6.00
CA GLY A 83 0.69 -7.04 -5.41
C GLY A 83 0.95 -7.41 -3.94
N VAL A 84 -0.12 -7.69 -3.17
CA VAL A 84 0.01 -8.13 -1.76
C VAL A 84 0.70 -9.48 -1.68
N THR A 85 0.25 -10.48 -2.46
CA THR A 85 0.88 -11.82 -2.47
C THR A 85 2.32 -11.76 -2.98
N THR A 86 2.63 -10.91 -3.96
CA THR A 86 4.00 -10.67 -4.43
C THR A 86 4.88 -10.08 -3.31
N ALA A 87 4.35 -9.12 -2.55
CA ALA A 87 5.07 -8.55 -1.41
C ALA A 87 5.35 -9.59 -0.31
N LEU A 88 4.35 -10.42 0.03
CA LEU A 88 4.49 -11.52 0.99
C LEU A 88 5.51 -12.56 0.53
N GLN A 89 5.54 -12.93 -0.76
CA GLN A 89 6.57 -13.83 -1.31
C GLN A 89 7.99 -13.26 -1.17
N ARG A 90 8.14 -11.94 -1.17
CA ARG A 90 9.45 -11.26 -1.04
C ARG A 90 9.85 -10.98 0.39
N SER A 91 8.90 -10.93 1.31
CA SER A 91 9.17 -10.60 2.72
C SER A 91 9.84 -11.72 3.51
N GLY A 92 9.86 -12.95 3.00
CA GLY A 92 10.27 -14.14 3.75
C GLY A 92 9.29 -14.40 4.90
N ASP A 93 9.81 -14.49 6.12
CA ASP A 93 8.99 -14.73 7.32
C ASP A 93 8.44 -13.44 7.96
N ARG A 94 8.73 -12.27 7.37
CA ARG A 94 8.22 -10.99 7.87
C ARG A 94 6.78 -10.76 7.42
N SER A 95 5.99 -10.12 8.28
CA SER A 95 4.71 -9.54 7.89
C SER A 95 4.91 -8.32 6.96
N VAL A 96 3.87 -7.90 6.25
CA VAL A 96 3.95 -6.83 5.25
C VAL A 96 2.89 -5.77 5.54
N VAL A 97 3.32 -4.52 5.70
CA VAL A 97 2.43 -3.35 5.66
C VAL A 97 2.31 -2.90 4.20
N VAL A 98 1.09 -2.91 3.68
CA VAL A 98 0.78 -2.56 2.29
C VAL A 98 0.13 -1.19 2.23
N LEU A 99 0.58 -0.36 1.29
CA LEU A 99 0.00 0.95 0.97
C LEU A 99 -0.18 1.09 -0.55
N PRO A 100 -1.28 1.68 -1.05
CA PRO A 100 -1.42 1.97 -2.47
C PRO A 100 -0.64 3.25 -2.83
N CYS A 101 -0.12 3.35 -4.04
CA CYS A 101 0.67 4.51 -4.48
C CYS A 101 -0.16 5.80 -4.60
N ASP A 102 -1.48 5.71 -4.62
CA ASP A 102 -2.43 6.80 -4.82
C ASP A 102 -3.11 7.30 -3.52
N ALA A 103 -2.60 6.91 -2.35
CA ALA A 103 -3.07 7.34 -1.03
C ALA A 103 -2.12 8.39 -0.41
N PRO A 104 -2.17 9.67 -0.84
CA PRO A 104 -1.18 10.68 -0.43
C PRO A 104 -1.30 11.13 1.03
N PHE A 105 -2.40 10.83 1.71
CA PHE A 105 -2.65 11.25 3.08
C PHE A 105 -2.40 10.16 4.12
N VAL A 106 -1.98 8.97 3.69
CA VAL A 106 -1.42 7.97 4.60
C VAL A 106 -0.11 8.52 5.18
N THR A 107 0.00 8.50 6.50
CA THR A 107 1.13 9.09 7.22
C THR A 107 1.87 8.03 8.03
N ARG A 108 3.01 8.43 8.62
CA ARG A 108 3.69 7.63 9.64
C ARG A 108 2.72 7.14 10.72
N ALA A 109 1.80 7.99 11.19
CA ALA A 109 0.85 7.61 12.24
C ALA A 109 -0.05 6.44 11.82
N THR A 110 -0.50 6.41 10.56
CA THR A 110 -1.27 5.29 10.00
C THR A 110 -0.44 4.01 9.96
N VAL A 111 0.83 4.09 9.53
CA VAL A 111 1.76 2.93 9.52
C VAL A 111 2.01 2.43 10.94
N ASP A 112 2.31 3.33 11.87
CA ASP A 112 2.54 2.99 13.29
C ASP A 112 1.29 2.34 13.92
N LEU A 113 0.08 2.76 13.52
CA LEU A 113 -1.18 2.18 13.97
C LEU A 113 -1.32 0.72 13.48
N LEU A 114 -1.07 0.47 12.19
CA LEU A 114 -1.10 -0.87 11.59
C LEU A 114 -0.07 -1.81 12.23
N VAL A 115 1.16 -1.33 12.45
CA VAL A 115 2.24 -2.12 13.07
C VAL A 115 1.89 -2.47 14.51
N ARG A 116 1.37 -1.52 15.30
CA ARG A 116 0.98 -1.76 16.71
C ARG A 116 -0.20 -2.70 16.85
N ALA A 117 -1.15 -2.68 15.92
CA ALA A 117 -2.28 -3.61 15.94
C ALA A 117 -1.84 -5.06 15.70
N GLY A 118 -0.68 -5.26 15.07
CA GLY A 118 -0.22 -6.57 14.62
C GLY A 118 -0.94 -7.02 13.34
N ALA A 119 -0.52 -8.15 12.77
CA ALA A 119 -1.11 -8.72 11.57
C ALA A 119 -1.97 -9.95 11.93
N PRO A 120 -3.14 -10.16 11.30
CA PRO A 120 -3.72 -9.33 10.25
C PRO A 120 -4.44 -8.08 10.78
N ALA A 121 -4.23 -6.92 10.13
CA ALA A 121 -4.98 -5.70 10.41
C ALA A 121 -5.36 -5.00 9.10
N VAL A 122 -6.52 -4.35 9.07
CA VAL A 122 -7.03 -3.62 7.91
C VAL A 122 -7.61 -2.28 8.35
N THR A 123 -7.47 -1.26 7.52
CA THR A 123 -8.11 0.02 7.80
C THR A 123 -9.52 0.08 7.20
N SER A 124 -10.37 0.91 7.82
CA SER A 124 -11.68 1.29 7.29
C SER A 124 -11.86 2.81 7.31
N ALA A 125 -12.75 3.31 6.46
CA ALA A 125 -13.32 4.65 6.57
C ALA A 125 -14.84 4.48 6.48
N GLY A 126 -15.53 4.78 7.57
CA GLY A 126 -16.92 4.36 7.75
C GLY A 126 -17.07 2.84 7.59
N GLU A 127 -18.03 2.40 6.79
CA GLU A 127 -18.27 0.96 6.56
C GLU A 127 -17.34 0.32 5.52
N ARG A 128 -16.51 1.13 4.83
CA ARG A 128 -15.66 0.66 3.75
C ARG A 128 -14.30 0.20 4.25
N LEU A 129 -13.98 -1.08 4.06
CA LEU A 129 -12.62 -1.60 4.28
C LEU A 129 -11.67 -1.18 3.15
N HIS A 130 -10.41 -0.96 3.50
CA HIS A 130 -9.32 -0.63 2.59
C HIS A 130 -8.25 -1.74 2.58
N PRO A 131 -8.47 -2.86 1.87
CA PRO A 131 -7.55 -4.00 1.87
C PRO A 131 -6.12 -3.66 1.44
N LEU A 132 -5.93 -2.55 0.72
CA LEU A 132 -4.60 -2.09 0.30
C LEU A 132 -3.96 -1.07 1.26
N ILE A 133 -4.63 -0.75 2.40
CA ILE A 133 -4.03 -0.04 3.53
C ILE A 133 -4.15 -0.98 4.73
N ALA A 134 -3.23 -1.94 4.82
CA ALA A 134 -3.38 -3.10 5.69
C ALA A 134 -2.03 -3.71 6.09
N HIS A 135 -2.06 -4.54 7.14
CA HIS A 135 -0.91 -5.31 7.63
C HIS A 135 -1.23 -6.81 7.52
N TYR A 136 -0.48 -7.51 6.70
CA TYR A 136 -0.67 -8.92 6.38
C TYR A 136 0.38 -9.79 7.04
N PRO A 137 0.00 -10.90 7.72
CA PRO A 137 0.96 -11.86 8.23
C PRO A 137 1.50 -12.76 7.09
N PRO A 138 2.70 -13.37 7.22
CA PRO A 138 3.29 -14.19 6.17
C PRO A 138 2.46 -15.44 5.86
N ASP A 139 1.78 -16.02 6.84
CA ASP A 139 0.91 -17.19 6.68
C ASP A 139 -0.43 -16.89 5.97
N ALA A 140 -0.74 -15.62 5.69
CA ALA A 140 -1.88 -15.26 4.84
C ALA A 140 -1.67 -15.62 3.36
N LEU A 141 -0.42 -15.79 2.91
CA LEU A 141 -0.08 -15.98 1.49
C LEU A 141 -0.86 -17.12 0.80
N PRO A 142 -0.98 -18.35 1.36
CA PRO A 142 -1.74 -19.42 0.70
C PRO A 142 -3.23 -19.08 0.57
N GLY A 143 -3.84 -18.52 1.60
CA GLY A 143 -5.26 -18.13 1.61
C GLY A 143 -5.57 -17.03 0.59
N LEU A 144 -4.73 -16.00 0.50
CA LEU A 144 -4.86 -14.91 -0.46
C LEU A 144 -4.64 -15.39 -1.91
N SER A 145 -3.67 -16.28 -2.13
CA SER A 145 -3.46 -16.89 -3.45
C SER A 145 -4.68 -17.69 -3.92
N SER A 146 -5.24 -18.51 -3.04
CA SER A 146 -6.48 -19.25 -3.33
C SER A 146 -7.68 -18.32 -3.57
N ALA A 147 -7.79 -17.19 -2.86
CA ALA A 147 -8.83 -16.20 -3.10
C ALA A 147 -8.70 -15.56 -4.50
N ILE A 148 -7.48 -15.26 -4.95
CA ILE A 148 -7.21 -14.77 -6.31
C ILE A 148 -7.66 -15.80 -7.36
N GLU A 149 -7.30 -17.08 -7.18
CA GLU A 149 -7.69 -18.17 -8.09
C GLU A 149 -9.21 -18.35 -8.20
N ARG A 150 -9.95 -18.15 -7.09
CA ARG A 150 -11.42 -18.20 -7.09
C ARG A 150 -12.08 -16.92 -7.64
N GLY A 151 -11.31 -15.82 -7.77
CA GLY A 151 -11.86 -14.51 -8.17
C GLY A 151 -12.60 -13.79 -7.03
N ASP A 152 -12.30 -14.11 -5.78
CA ASP A 152 -12.89 -13.45 -4.62
C ASP A 152 -12.48 -11.97 -4.57
N SER A 153 -13.32 -11.10 -3.99
CA SER A 153 -12.94 -9.70 -3.81
C SER A 153 -11.81 -9.55 -2.78
N ALA A 154 -11.01 -8.48 -2.90
CA ALA A 154 -9.96 -8.18 -1.92
C ALA A 154 -10.55 -7.99 -0.51
N THR A 155 -11.75 -7.40 -0.41
CA THR A 155 -12.47 -7.21 0.85
C THR A 155 -12.83 -8.56 1.48
N SER A 156 -13.46 -9.46 0.71
CA SER A 156 -13.83 -10.79 1.21
C SER A 156 -12.61 -11.61 1.64
N ALA A 157 -11.51 -11.50 0.89
CA ALA A 157 -10.28 -12.23 1.21
C ALA A 157 -9.63 -11.75 2.51
N ILE A 158 -9.63 -10.42 2.81
CA ILE A 158 -9.07 -9.93 4.06
C ILE A 158 -10.02 -10.20 5.24
N GLU A 159 -11.34 -10.13 5.04
CA GLU A 159 -12.32 -10.50 6.08
C GLU A 159 -12.15 -11.95 6.54
N ALA A 160 -11.82 -12.87 5.61
CA ALA A 160 -11.56 -14.26 5.92
C ALA A 160 -10.34 -14.48 6.84
N LEU A 161 -9.44 -13.50 6.94
CA LEU A 161 -8.32 -13.51 7.88
C LEU A 161 -8.72 -13.06 9.29
N ALA A 162 -9.98 -12.65 9.52
CA ALA A 162 -10.47 -12.07 10.78
C ALA A 162 -9.58 -10.93 11.33
N PRO A 163 -9.31 -9.88 10.51
CA PRO A 163 -8.36 -8.84 10.85
C PRO A 163 -8.86 -7.93 11.98
N VAL A 164 -7.92 -7.30 12.69
CA VAL A 164 -8.23 -6.10 13.48
C VAL A 164 -8.61 -4.97 12.52
N VAL A 165 -9.80 -4.39 12.70
CA VAL A 165 -10.25 -3.24 11.88
C VAL A 165 -9.89 -1.94 12.59
N LEU A 166 -9.21 -1.04 11.87
CA LEU A 166 -8.71 0.24 12.37
C LEU A 166 -9.39 1.37 11.60
N GLU A 167 -10.10 2.22 12.29
CA GLU A 167 -10.81 3.34 11.66
C GLU A 167 -9.86 4.48 11.32
N LEU A 168 -9.90 4.93 10.06
CA LEU A 168 -9.26 6.14 9.56
C LEU A 168 -10.33 7.18 9.24
N SER A 169 -9.94 8.45 9.23
CA SER A 169 -10.77 9.48 8.63
C SER A 169 -10.89 9.28 7.11
N GLU A 170 -11.99 9.74 6.51
CA GLU A 170 -12.19 9.77 5.05
C GLU A 170 -11.01 10.42 4.31
N ARG A 171 -10.37 11.41 4.95
CA ARG A 171 -9.20 12.08 4.40
C ARG A 171 -7.98 11.16 4.38
N GLU A 172 -7.68 10.45 5.46
CA GLU A 172 -6.52 9.54 5.52
C GLU A 172 -6.65 8.39 4.54
N ALA A 173 -7.88 7.89 4.33
CA ALA A 173 -8.18 6.81 3.40
C ALA A 173 -8.41 7.27 1.95
N PHE A 174 -8.25 8.58 1.66
CA PHE A 174 -8.53 9.15 0.36
C PHE A 174 -7.53 8.70 -0.70
N ASN A 175 -8.04 8.26 -1.87
CA ASN A 175 -7.26 7.83 -3.03
C ASN A 175 -7.46 8.79 -4.21
N VAL A 176 -6.37 9.16 -4.86
CA VAL A 176 -6.39 9.98 -6.08
C VAL A 176 -6.66 9.12 -7.30
N ASN A 177 -7.86 9.24 -7.90
CA ASN A 177 -8.29 8.45 -9.06
C ASN A 177 -8.62 9.31 -10.29
N THR A 178 -8.90 10.60 -10.08
CA THR A 178 -9.35 11.54 -11.10
C THR A 178 -8.54 12.85 -11.02
N PRO A 179 -8.57 13.70 -12.08
CA PRO A 179 -8.00 15.06 -12.00
C PRO A 179 -8.62 15.91 -10.88
N ASP A 180 -9.91 15.75 -10.58
CA ASP A 180 -10.58 16.47 -9.49
C ASP A 180 -10.07 16.01 -8.12
N ASP A 181 -9.83 14.71 -7.93
CA ASP A 181 -9.19 14.18 -6.72
C ASP A 181 -7.79 14.77 -6.54
N LEU A 182 -7.03 14.89 -7.64
CA LEU A 182 -5.69 15.46 -7.61
C LEU A 182 -5.73 16.95 -7.21
N ALA A 183 -6.66 17.72 -7.78
CA ALA A 183 -6.85 19.13 -7.45
C ALA A 183 -7.25 19.29 -5.97
N TYR A 184 -8.15 18.44 -5.48
CA TYR A 184 -8.51 18.39 -4.06
C TYR A 184 -7.30 18.09 -3.18
N ALA A 185 -6.55 17.03 -3.49
CA ALA A 185 -5.34 16.63 -2.74
C ALA A 185 -4.30 17.77 -2.72
N ALA A 186 -4.05 18.44 -3.87
CA ALA A 186 -3.12 19.56 -3.96
C ALA A 186 -3.54 20.72 -3.06
N SER A 187 -4.85 21.02 -2.98
CA SER A 187 -5.37 22.09 -2.12
C SER A 187 -5.09 21.85 -0.63
N ILE A 188 -5.02 20.58 -0.20
CA ILE A 188 -4.74 20.20 1.17
C ILE A 188 -3.23 20.23 1.46
N VAL A 189 -2.41 19.64 0.57
CA VAL A 189 -0.96 19.57 0.76
C VAL A 189 -0.35 20.97 0.80
N THR A 190 -0.80 21.87 -0.08
CA THR A 190 -0.27 23.24 -0.14
C THR A 190 -0.61 24.08 1.12
N ARG A 191 -1.69 23.75 1.83
CA ARG A 191 -2.07 24.46 3.09
C ARG A 191 -1.30 23.95 4.31
N ALA A 192 -0.63 22.80 4.21
CA ALA A 192 0.13 22.21 5.31
C ALA A 192 1.62 22.56 5.28
N LEU A 193 2.08 23.22 4.21
CA LEU A 193 3.43 23.80 4.04
C LEU A 193 3.47 25.24 4.50
#